data_969948643fb52ca6a1ab0587a7cfb04c
#
_entry.id   969948643fb52ca6a1ab0587a7cfb04c
#
_cell.length_a   1.000
_cell.length_b   1.000
_cell.length_c   1.000
_cell.angle_alpha   90.00
_cell.angle_beta   90.00
_cell.angle_gamma   90.00
#
_symmetry.space_group_name_H-M   'P 1'
#
loop_
_entity.id
_entity.type
_entity.pdbx_description
1 polymer ?
#
loop_
_entity_poly.entity_id
_entity_poly.type
_entity_poly.pdbx_seq_one_letter_code
_entity_poly.pdbx_strand_id
1 'polypeptide(L)'
;MAIGQIDTVPAGQYAKESLEKLNIFNEIKDKLVYGKDVSAVKNYVETSEVDLGIVYKSDSLDLKSSQVVLEIPKNLHGKINYTLAPINSSEDGKKIIEFINSKYSKKILREYGFLINE
;
A
#
# COMPACT_ATOMS: atom_id res chain seq x y z
N MET A 1 7.18 1.30 15.83
CA MET A 1 6.69 1.45 14.44
C MET A 1 6.10 0.14 13.97
N ALA A 2 5.01 0.16 13.18
CA ALA A 2 4.42 -1.05 12.60
C ALA A 2 4.62 -1.09 11.08
N ILE A 3 4.90 -2.26 10.54
CA ILE A 3 4.93 -2.57 9.10
C ILE A 3 4.26 -3.92 8.85
N GLY A 4 3.89 -4.23 7.62
CA GLY A 4 3.45 -5.57 7.27
C GLY A 4 4.56 -6.61 7.46
N GLN A 5 4.20 -7.86 7.70
CA GLN A 5 5.17 -8.95 7.76
C GLN A 5 5.98 -9.02 6.46
N ILE A 6 7.31 -9.02 6.58
CA ILE A 6 8.22 -8.84 5.45
C ILE A 6 8.09 -10.00 4.43
N ASP A 7 7.94 -11.22 4.90
CA ASP A 7 7.94 -12.41 4.04
C ASP A 7 6.57 -12.72 3.40
N THR A 8 5.48 -12.18 3.94
CA THR A 8 4.12 -12.56 3.55
C THR A 8 3.23 -11.41 3.10
N VAL A 9 3.61 -10.17 3.42
CA VAL A 9 2.85 -8.95 3.08
C VAL A 9 3.68 -8.07 2.17
N PRO A 10 3.27 -7.84 0.91
CA PRO A 10 4.04 -7.01 -0.04
C PRO A 10 4.34 -5.61 0.51
N ALA A 11 3.41 -4.97 1.21
CA ALA A 11 3.64 -3.68 1.85
C ALA A 11 4.78 -3.72 2.88
N GLY A 12 4.97 -4.83 3.58
CA GLY A 12 6.09 -5.04 4.50
C GLY A 12 7.43 -5.09 3.77
N GLN A 13 7.47 -5.70 2.61
CA GLN A 13 8.65 -5.75 1.75
C GLN A 13 9.03 -4.35 1.25
N TYR A 14 8.08 -3.57 0.74
CA TYR A 14 8.33 -2.20 0.31
C TYR A 14 8.73 -1.28 1.46
N ALA A 15 8.14 -1.48 2.64
CA ALA A 15 8.53 -0.76 3.85
C ALA A 15 9.99 -1.06 4.23
N LYS A 16 10.40 -2.33 4.24
CA LYS A 16 11.77 -2.74 4.50
C LYS A 16 12.73 -2.12 3.48
N GLU A 17 12.44 -2.24 2.18
CA GLU A 17 13.27 -1.64 1.12
C GLU A 17 13.48 -0.12 1.34
N SER A 18 12.42 0.59 1.69
CA SER A 18 12.48 2.03 1.95
C SER A 18 13.35 2.35 3.15
N LEU A 19 13.18 1.61 4.24
CA LEU A 19 13.95 1.80 5.47
C LEU A 19 15.44 1.43 5.29
N GLU A 20 15.74 0.41 4.47
CA GLU A 20 17.11 0.03 4.11
C GLU A 20 17.78 1.11 3.26
N LYS A 21 17.11 1.64 2.25
CA LYS A 21 17.64 2.74 1.42
C LYS A 21 17.85 4.04 2.18
N LEU A 22 17.09 4.25 3.24
CA LEU A 22 17.30 5.35 4.19
C LEU A 22 18.38 5.06 5.23
N ASN A 23 18.96 3.86 5.23
CA ASN A 23 19.96 3.38 6.19
C ASN A 23 19.49 3.36 7.66
N ILE A 24 18.19 3.24 7.90
CA ILE A 24 17.63 3.23 9.27
C ILE A 24 17.05 1.87 9.66
N PHE A 25 16.90 0.92 8.75
CA PHE A 25 16.29 -0.38 9.04
C PHE A 25 16.99 -1.11 10.19
N ASN A 26 18.31 -1.19 10.16
CA ASN A 26 19.08 -1.90 11.20
C ASN A 26 18.97 -1.25 12.59
N GLU A 27 18.74 0.06 12.66
CA GLU A 27 18.60 0.79 13.92
C GLU A 27 17.24 0.55 14.58
N ILE A 28 16.20 0.27 13.76
CA ILE A 28 14.83 0.18 14.25
C ILE A 28 14.22 -1.22 14.19
N LYS A 29 14.90 -2.20 13.54
CA LYS A 29 14.34 -3.55 13.31
C LYS A 29 13.85 -4.23 14.58
N ASP A 30 14.53 -4.06 15.70
CA ASP A 30 14.16 -4.66 16.99
C ASP A 30 12.97 -3.94 17.67
N LYS A 31 12.55 -2.80 17.12
CA LYS A 31 11.39 -2.02 17.58
C LYS A 31 10.21 -2.11 16.61
N LEU A 32 10.32 -2.93 15.57
CA LEU A 32 9.24 -3.12 14.60
C LEU A 32 8.18 -4.07 15.14
N VAL A 33 6.93 -3.71 14.94
CA VAL A 33 5.76 -4.56 15.15
C VAL A 33 5.24 -4.97 13.76
N TYR A 34 4.97 -6.25 13.59
CA TYR A 34 4.58 -6.80 12.30
C TYR A 34 3.10 -7.11 12.26
N GLY A 35 2.39 -6.47 11.30
CA GLY A 35 0.99 -6.75 11.03
C GLY A 35 0.82 -7.87 10.00
N LYS A 36 -0.20 -8.69 10.18
CA LYS A 36 -0.56 -9.75 9.21
C LYS A 36 -1.01 -9.22 7.84
N ASP A 37 -1.40 -7.97 7.77
CA ASP A 37 -1.79 -7.22 6.59
C ASP A 37 -1.69 -5.71 6.87
N VAL A 38 -1.91 -4.88 5.84
CA VAL A 38 -1.84 -3.41 5.96
C VAL A 38 -2.95 -2.86 6.86
N SER A 39 -4.12 -3.48 6.87
CA SER A 39 -5.23 -3.08 7.75
C SER A 39 -4.87 -3.25 9.23
N ALA A 40 -4.16 -4.31 9.59
CA ALA A 40 -3.64 -4.50 10.95
C ALA A 40 -2.62 -3.41 11.32
N VAL A 41 -1.71 -3.06 10.41
CA VAL A 41 -0.75 -1.95 10.61
C VAL A 41 -1.47 -0.63 10.86
N LYS A 42 -2.46 -0.30 10.01
CA LYS A 42 -3.30 0.89 10.19
C LYS A 42 -3.98 0.89 11.55
N ASN A 43 -4.58 -0.24 11.95
CA ASN A 43 -5.28 -0.36 13.23
C ASN A 43 -4.35 -0.10 14.42
N TYR A 44 -3.15 -0.64 14.43
CA TYR A 44 -2.17 -0.40 15.51
C TYR A 44 -1.85 1.09 15.69
N VAL A 45 -1.79 1.86 14.60
CA VAL A 45 -1.59 3.32 14.69
C VAL A 45 -2.86 4.02 15.17
N GLU A 46 -4.02 3.68 14.61
CA GLU A 46 -5.31 4.27 14.97
C GLU A 46 -5.69 4.04 16.45
N THR A 47 -5.29 2.89 17.01
CA THR A 47 -5.50 2.56 18.42
C THR A 47 -4.37 3.00 19.37
N SER A 48 -3.36 3.70 18.82
CA SER A 48 -2.19 4.17 19.57
C SER A 48 -1.34 3.05 20.20
N GLU A 49 -1.41 1.84 19.63
CA GLU A 49 -0.52 0.74 20.05
C GLU A 49 0.91 0.93 19.53
N VAL A 50 1.08 1.69 18.46
CA VAL A 50 2.36 2.14 17.93
C VAL A 50 2.30 3.61 17.52
N ASP A 51 3.44 4.29 17.52
CA ASP A 51 3.52 5.72 17.17
C ASP A 51 3.47 5.97 15.66
N LEU A 52 3.96 5.02 14.84
CA LEU A 52 4.08 5.16 13.38
C LEU A 52 3.76 3.83 12.69
N GLY A 53 3.23 3.92 11.49
CA GLY A 53 3.02 2.77 10.60
C GLY A 53 3.28 3.14 9.14
N ILE A 54 3.66 2.15 8.34
CA ILE A 54 3.79 2.30 6.89
C ILE A 54 2.64 1.55 6.24
N VAL A 55 1.82 2.26 5.49
CA VAL A 55 0.63 1.77 4.79
C VAL A 55 0.62 2.28 3.34
N TYR A 56 -0.25 1.76 2.51
CA TYR A 56 -0.47 2.34 1.19
C TYR A 56 -1.23 3.68 1.30
N LYS A 57 -1.05 4.53 0.31
CA LYS A 57 -1.78 5.81 0.23
C LYS A 57 -3.29 5.61 0.25
N SER A 58 -3.79 4.58 -0.44
CA SER A 58 -5.21 4.22 -0.45
C SER A 58 -5.77 3.88 0.95
N ASP A 59 -4.94 3.33 1.85
CA ASP A 59 -5.36 3.01 3.22
C ASP A 59 -5.39 4.23 4.14
N SER A 60 -4.81 5.36 3.71
CA SER A 60 -4.71 6.58 4.51
C SER A 60 -5.86 7.57 4.30
N LEU A 61 -6.81 7.28 3.42
CA LEU A 61 -7.87 8.23 3.05
C LEU A 61 -8.94 8.42 4.12
N ASP A 62 -9.11 7.45 5.02
CA ASP A 62 -10.17 7.43 6.03
C ASP A 62 -9.63 7.33 7.47
N LEU A 63 -8.42 7.87 7.71
CA LEU A 63 -7.84 7.95 9.05
C LEU A 63 -8.72 8.80 9.98
N LYS A 64 -8.89 8.35 11.23
CA LYS A 64 -9.76 8.98 12.22
C LYS A 64 -9.00 9.62 13.37
N SER A 65 -7.98 8.93 13.87
CA SER A 65 -7.18 9.34 15.04
C SER A 65 -5.70 9.54 14.72
N SER A 66 -5.29 9.26 13.49
CA SER A 66 -3.92 9.43 13.00
C SER A 66 -3.89 10.31 11.75
N GLN A 67 -2.70 10.65 11.30
CA GLN A 67 -2.51 11.48 10.10
C GLN A 67 -1.31 11.02 9.29
N VAL A 68 -1.33 11.33 8.00
CA VAL A 68 -0.16 11.14 7.14
C VAL A 68 0.88 12.19 7.47
N VAL A 69 2.08 11.78 7.83
CA VAL A 69 3.20 12.69 8.14
C VAL A 69 4.23 12.76 7.02
N LEU A 70 4.30 11.73 6.18
CA LEU A 70 5.23 11.66 5.06
C LEU A 70 4.70 10.70 4.00
N GLU A 71 4.82 11.08 2.73
CA GLU A 71 4.67 10.17 1.59
C GLU A 71 6.07 9.66 1.19
N ILE A 72 6.28 8.34 1.24
CA ILE A 72 7.56 7.73 0.90
C ILE A 72 7.83 7.90 -0.60
N PRO A 73 8.98 8.51 -0.99
CA PRO A 73 9.33 8.67 -2.40
C PRO A 73 9.41 7.35 -3.15
N LYS A 74 8.93 7.33 -4.40
CA LYS A 74 8.87 6.13 -5.25
C LYS A 74 10.22 5.46 -5.53
N ASN A 75 11.30 6.21 -5.44
CA ASN A 75 12.66 5.68 -5.64
C ASN A 75 13.19 4.89 -4.42
N LEU A 76 12.48 4.91 -3.29
CA LEU A 76 12.86 4.19 -2.08
C LEU A 76 12.30 2.76 -2.00
N HIS A 77 11.44 2.37 -2.91
CA HIS A 77 10.85 1.02 -2.95
C HIS A 77 10.70 0.51 -4.38
N GLY A 78 10.47 -0.80 -4.53
CA GLY A 78 10.15 -1.40 -5.81
C GLY A 78 8.81 -0.92 -6.37
N LYS A 79 8.61 -1.12 -7.67
CA LYS A 79 7.37 -0.69 -8.35
C LYS A 79 6.18 -1.50 -7.85
N ILE A 80 5.15 -0.80 -7.38
CA ILE A 80 3.89 -1.40 -6.92
C ILE A 80 2.91 -1.41 -8.08
N ASN A 81 2.57 -2.59 -8.58
CA ASN A 81 1.62 -2.76 -9.67
C ASN A 81 0.47 -3.67 -9.26
N TYR A 82 -0.73 -3.26 -9.61
CA TYR A 82 -1.89 -4.13 -9.62
C TYR A 82 -2.19 -4.52 -11.07
N THR A 83 -2.35 -5.82 -11.32
CA THR A 83 -2.60 -6.35 -12.66
C THR A 83 -3.99 -6.98 -12.71
N LEU A 84 -4.64 -6.80 -13.83
CA LEU A 84 -5.90 -7.44 -14.16
C LEU A 84 -5.67 -8.32 -15.39
N ALA A 85 -6.00 -9.60 -15.29
CA ALA A 85 -5.90 -10.53 -16.40
C ALA A 85 -7.17 -11.38 -16.51
N PRO A 86 -7.73 -11.59 -17.70
CA PRO A 86 -8.84 -12.52 -17.89
C PRO A 86 -8.31 -13.96 -17.77
N ILE A 87 -9.08 -14.80 -17.09
CA ILE A 87 -8.78 -16.24 -17.01
C ILE A 87 -9.22 -16.98 -18.28
N ASN A 88 -10.22 -16.45 -18.97
CA ASN A 88 -10.75 -16.99 -20.21
C ASN A 88 -11.14 -15.88 -21.19
N SER A 89 -11.51 -16.25 -22.41
CA SER A 89 -11.91 -15.33 -23.49
C SER A 89 -13.40 -14.99 -23.47
N SER A 90 -14.06 -14.95 -22.30
CA SER A 90 -15.48 -14.61 -22.21
C SER A 90 -15.76 -13.17 -22.60
N GLU A 91 -16.91 -12.91 -23.23
CA GLU A 91 -17.37 -11.56 -23.56
C GLU A 91 -17.55 -10.70 -22.31
N ASP A 92 -18.03 -11.27 -21.21
CA ASP A 92 -18.21 -10.57 -19.95
C ASP A 92 -16.87 -10.17 -19.33
N GLY A 93 -15.84 -11.01 -19.41
CA GLY A 93 -14.48 -10.68 -18.99
C GLY A 93 -13.91 -9.50 -19.77
N LYS A 94 -14.11 -9.45 -21.08
CA LYS A 94 -13.69 -8.33 -21.94
C LYS A 94 -14.39 -7.02 -21.54
N LYS A 95 -15.72 -7.07 -21.34
CA LYS A 95 -16.50 -5.90 -20.90
C LYS A 95 -16.03 -5.34 -19.56
N ILE A 96 -15.68 -6.21 -18.60
CA ILE A 96 -15.14 -5.79 -17.30
C ILE A 96 -13.80 -5.08 -17.49
N ILE A 97 -12.91 -5.63 -18.31
CA ILE A 97 -11.59 -5.01 -18.58
C ILE A 97 -11.76 -3.65 -19.26
N GLU A 98 -12.65 -3.55 -20.26
CA GLU A 98 -12.97 -2.27 -20.92
C GLU A 98 -13.53 -1.25 -19.93
N PHE A 99 -14.44 -1.66 -19.05
CA PHE A 99 -15.00 -0.78 -18.02
C PHE A 99 -13.92 -0.27 -17.06
N ILE A 100 -13.03 -1.15 -16.56
CA ILE A 100 -11.95 -0.76 -15.65
C ILE A 100 -10.97 0.20 -16.34
N ASN A 101 -10.75 0.05 -17.64
CA ASN A 101 -9.91 0.97 -18.42
C ASN A 101 -10.63 2.26 -18.86
N SER A 102 -11.91 2.41 -18.57
CA SER A 102 -12.69 3.60 -18.91
C SER A 102 -12.21 4.84 -18.15
N LYS A 103 -12.50 6.02 -18.70
CA LYS A 103 -12.22 7.32 -18.04
C LYS A 103 -12.92 7.42 -16.67
N TYR A 104 -14.12 6.86 -16.58
CA TYR A 104 -14.90 6.86 -15.33
C TYR A 104 -14.20 6.05 -14.23
N SER A 105 -13.83 4.81 -14.51
CA SER A 105 -13.12 3.97 -13.56
C SER A 105 -11.75 4.54 -13.17
N LYS A 106 -11.00 5.06 -14.13
CA LYS A 106 -9.71 5.73 -13.87
C LYS A 106 -9.85 6.94 -12.94
N LYS A 107 -10.92 7.71 -13.08
CA LYS A 107 -11.22 8.83 -12.17
C LYS A 107 -11.42 8.33 -10.73
N ILE A 108 -12.26 7.31 -10.55
CA ILE A 108 -12.52 6.72 -9.22
C ILE A 108 -11.22 6.19 -8.60
N LEU A 109 -10.43 5.43 -9.37
CA LEU A 109 -9.16 4.90 -8.88
C LEU A 109 -8.21 6.00 -8.40
N ARG A 110 -8.12 7.13 -9.13
CA ARG A 110 -7.32 8.29 -8.69
C ARG A 110 -7.83 8.91 -7.39
N GLU A 111 -9.15 9.03 -7.24
CA GLU A 111 -9.78 9.54 -6.01
C GLU A 111 -9.43 8.65 -4.79
N TYR A 112 -9.26 7.35 -5.01
CA TYR A 112 -8.81 6.40 -3.98
C TYR A 112 -7.29 6.27 -3.87
N GLY A 113 -6.52 7.17 -4.46
CA GLY A 113 -5.08 7.26 -4.30
C GLY A 113 -4.25 6.34 -5.20
N PHE A 114 -4.89 5.64 -6.15
CA PHE A 114 -4.18 4.79 -7.11
C PHE A 114 -3.55 5.60 -8.23
N LEU A 115 -2.35 5.20 -8.65
CA LEU A 115 -1.70 5.74 -9.83
C LEU A 115 -2.18 4.96 -11.06
N ILE A 116 -2.48 5.69 -12.12
CA ILE A 116 -2.96 5.09 -13.37
C ILE A 116 -1.83 5.10 -14.40
N ASN A 117 -1.50 3.92 -14.91
CA ASN A 117 -0.63 3.81 -16.07
C ASN A 117 -1.45 4.20 -17.33
N GLU A 118 -1.02 5.22 -17.98
CA GLU A 118 -1.63 5.69 -19.24
C GLU A 118 -0.73 5.34 -20.42
#